data_028926991200d60e676c620b9a585923
#
_entry.id   028926991200d60e676c620b9a585923
#
_cell.length_a   1.000
_cell.length_b   1.000
_cell.length_c   1.000
_cell.angle_alpha   90.00
_cell.angle_beta   90.00
_cell.angle_gamma   90.00
#
_symmetry.space_group_name_H-M   'P 1'
#
loop_
_entity.id
_entity.type
_entity.pdbx_description
1 polymer ?
#
loop_
_entity_poly.entity_id
_entity_poly.type
_entity_poly.pdbx_seq_one_letter_code
_entity_poly.pdbx_strand_id
1 'polypeptide(L)'
;MAENKKVDRATPSETGTTGGEPPAGWTPTADAKKQATTFRWVAAVLWALAIAAEAVGIFWVLRQRVFVGEDGALVRDADTGLLREQGVTAQFPQWAFITLLVLLVVIAALSITGSVLWKKANRLDPARKSDTVRFFVQNQLGAIIAVIAFLPLIILVFLNKDMDKGQKTIAGIVGIALAALAAVLGTTLNPPSVEQYTADQSAVIQLLGQDEVVWVDGGAVYHVCDEVSAIQTGSEIRTGTTAEAIEAGKIRLTLQFASELRACDLAVPENDEEITAALKAIQAGQVDTLLPAPVWADPEDAPIEIEEAPAE
;
A
#
# COMPACT_ATOMS: atom_id res chain seq x y z
N MET A 1 16.21 50.99 -0.86
CA MET A 1 16.70 50.34 0.37
C MET A 1 16.12 48.94 0.38
N ALA A 2 16.92 47.99 -0.09
CA ALA A 2 16.53 46.58 -0.12
C ALA A 2 17.00 45.96 1.19
N GLU A 3 16.05 45.47 1.96
CA GLU A 3 16.30 44.80 3.24
C GLU A 3 16.70 43.36 2.99
N ASN A 4 17.93 43.06 3.31
CA ASN A 4 18.59 41.77 3.13
C ASN A 4 18.05 40.80 4.20
N LYS A 5 17.08 39.95 3.87
CA LYS A 5 16.53 38.91 4.76
C LYS A 5 17.55 37.77 4.84
N LYS A 6 18.33 37.76 5.92
CA LYS A 6 19.26 36.70 6.28
C LYS A 6 18.47 35.40 6.47
N VAL A 7 18.70 34.42 5.59
CA VAL A 7 18.22 33.06 5.80
C VAL A 7 19.11 32.43 6.85
N ASP A 8 18.57 32.10 8.00
CA ASP A 8 19.26 31.33 9.04
C ASP A 8 19.44 29.88 8.54
N ARG A 9 20.66 29.57 8.17
CA ARG A 9 21.11 28.22 7.79
C ARG A 9 21.09 27.36 9.04
N ALA A 10 20.16 26.40 9.11
CA ALA A 10 20.19 25.37 10.14
C ALA A 10 21.46 24.56 10.01
N THR A 11 22.22 24.47 11.06
CA THR A 11 23.44 23.63 11.17
C THR A 11 23.04 22.17 11.02
N PRO A 12 23.77 21.37 10.21
CA PRO A 12 23.55 19.93 10.14
C PRO A 12 23.77 19.29 11.51
N SER A 13 22.80 18.51 11.96
CA SER A 13 22.91 17.72 13.18
C SER A 13 23.97 16.64 12.96
N GLU A 14 25.09 16.74 13.65
CA GLU A 14 26.11 15.71 13.68
C GLU A 14 25.56 14.45 14.32
N THR A 15 25.18 13.48 13.47
CA THR A 15 24.89 12.12 13.93
C THR A 15 26.16 11.29 13.81
N GLY A 16 26.61 10.79 14.96
CA GLY A 16 27.89 10.14 15.18
C GLY A 16 28.28 9.08 14.15
N THR A 17 29.48 9.30 13.62
CA THR A 17 30.20 8.40 12.71
C THR A 17 30.79 7.25 13.52
N THR A 18 30.14 6.10 13.52
CA THR A 18 30.83 4.81 13.67
C THR A 18 31.20 4.35 12.27
N GLY A 19 32.50 4.18 12.02
CA GLY A 19 33.08 3.83 10.73
C GLY A 19 32.55 2.49 10.20
N GLY A 20 31.54 2.58 9.35
CA GLY A 20 31.06 1.54 8.46
C GLY A 20 30.87 2.22 7.10
N GLU A 21 31.26 1.54 6.06
CA GLU A 21 31.01 1.90 4.67
C GLU A 21 29.60 2.47 4.50
N PRO A 22 29.41 3.64 3.85
CA PRO A 22 28.08 4.22 3.71
C PRO A 22 27.15 3.17 3.08
N PRO A 23 25.93 2.94 3.63
CA PRO A 23 25.04 1.94 3.08
C PRO A 23 24.76 2.28 1.63
N ALA A 24 25.15 1.41 0.71
CA ALA A 24 24.87 1.56 -0.70
C ALA A 24 23.35 1.53 -0.91
N GLY A 25 22.71 2.70 -0.91
CA GLY A 25 21.30 2.87 -1.23
C GLY A 25 20.49 3.68 -0.21
N TRP A 26 19.31 4.05 -0.63
CA TRP A 26 18.33 4.80 0.15
C TRP A 26 17.95 4.07 1.45
N THR A 27 17.81 4.80 2.53
CA THR A 27 17.35 4.30 3.82
C THR A 27 16.24 5.20 4.39
N PRO A 28 15.22 4.63 5.04
CA PRO A 28 14.18 5.43 5.67
C PRO A 28 14.72 6.23 6.85
N THR A 29 14.09 7.38 7.13
CA THR A 29 14.33 8.13 8.35
C THR A 29 13.99 7.29 9.58
N ALA A 30 14.53 7.65 10.75
CA ALA A 30 14.21 6.96 12.00
C ALA A 30 12.71 7.04 12.33
N ASP A 31 12.09 8.18 12.05
CA ASP A 31 10.66 8.40 12.29
C ASP A 31 9.78 7.65 11.29
N ALA A 32 10.13 7.63 10.00
CA ALA A 32 9.46 6.80 8.99
C ALA A 32 9.48 5.31 9.38
N LYS A 33 10.63 4.80 9.85
CA LYS A 33 10.76 3.42 10.30
C LYS A 33 9.89 3.10 11.53
N LYS A 34 9.81 4.03 12.49
CA LYS A 34 8.95 3.93 13.66
C LYS A 34 7.47 3.94 13.29
N GLN A 35 7.07 4.87 12.40
CA GLN A 35 5.70 4.93 11.88
C GLN A 35 5.32 3.66 11.12
N ALA A 36 6.20 3.15 10.25
CA ALA A 36 5.99 1.90 9.52
C ALA A 36 5.75 0.73 10.48
N THR A 37 6.54 0.63 11.54
CA THR A 37 6.38 -0.40 12.57
C THR A 37 5.03 -0.28 13.27
N THR A 38 4.63 0.93 13.65
CA THR A 38 3.31 1.18 14.27
C THR A 38 2.16 0.77 13.34
N PHE A 39 2.21 1.18 12.07
CA PHE A 39 1.18 0.81 11.10
C PHE A 39 1.11 -0.71 10.86
N ARG A 40 2.25 -1.41 10.86
CA ARG A 40 2.29 -2.88 10.77
C ARG A 40 1.61 -3.56 11.96
N TRP A 41 1.87 -3.07 13.18
CA TRP A 41 1.22 -3.62 14.37
C TRP A 41 -0.27 -3.36 14.40
N VAL A 42 -0.72 -2.14 14.07
CA VAL A 42 -2.16 -1.83 14.00
C VAL A 42 -2.84 -2.68 12.92
N ALA A 43 -2.22 -2.83 11.74
CA ALA A 43 -2.74 -3.69 10.69
C ALA A 43 -2.86 -5.15 11.14
N ALA A 44 -1.85 -5.69 11.83
CA ALA A 44 -1.87 -7.05 12.36
C ALA A 44 -3.00 -7.26 13.37
N VAL A 45 -3.24 -6.30 14.26
CA VAL A 45 -4.36 -6.34 15.22
C VAL A 45 -5.71 -6.32 14.50
N LEU A 46 -5.88 -5.45 13.49
CA LEU A 46 -7.12 -5.39 12.70
C LEU A 46 -7.37 -6.71 11.96
N TRP A 47 -6.36 -7.33 11.40
CA TRP A 47 -6.48 -8.63 10.74
C TRP A 47 -6.78 -9.76 11.73
N ALA A 48 -6.17 -9.75 12.93
CA ALA A 48 -6.50 -10.70 13.98
C ALA A 48 -7.97 -10.57 14.43
N LEU A 49 -8.49 -9.32 14.51
CA LEU A 49 -9.90 -9.07 14.80
C LEU A 49 -10.81 -9.54 13.65
N ALA A 50 -10.41 -9.39 12.38
CA ALA A 50 -11.15 -9.90 11.25
C ALA A 50 -11.27 -11.43 11.29
N ILE A 51 -10.17 -12.13 11.57
CA ILE A 51 -10.14 -13.60 11.72
C ILE A 51 -10.97 -14.05 12.94
N ALA A 52 -10.90 -13.30 14.05
CA ALA A 52 -11.73 -13.58 15.22
C ALA A 52 -13.24 -13.41 14.92
N ALA A 53 -13.60 -12.36 14.16
CA ALA A 53 -14.98 -12.15 13.71
C ALA A 53 -15.43 -13.29 12.79
N GLU A 54 -14.59 -13.75 11.86
CA GLU A 54 -14.86 -14.95 11.06
C GLU A 54 -15.10 -16.17 11.93
N ALA A 55 -14.25 -16.41 12.92
CA ALA A 55 -14.43 -17.52 13.87
C ALA A 55 -15.78 -17.43 14.60
N VAL A 56 -16.21 -16.24 15.01
CA VAL A 56 -17.56 -16.02 15.58
C VAL A 56 -18.65 -16.40 14.57
N GLY A 57 -18.49 -16.00 13.30
CA GLY A 57 -19.41 -16.39 12.22
C GLY A 57 -19.51 -17.90 12.08
N ILE A 58 -18.39 -18.60 12.05
CA ILE A 58 -18.30 -20.05 11.87
C ILE A 58 -18.84 -20.81 13.10
N PHE A 59 -18.30 -20.51 14.28
CA PHE A 59 -18.52 -21.34 15.46
C PHE A 59 -19.77 -20.97 16.24
N TRP A 60 -20.30 -19.78 16.03
CA TRP A 60 -21.51 -19.33 16.74
C TRP A 60 -22.66 -19.02 15.78
N VAL A 61 -22.50 -18.11 14.80
CA VAL A 61 -23.62 -17.66 13.96
C VAL A 61 -24.15 -18.81 13.10
N LEU A 62 -23.30 -19.52 12.34
CA LEU A 62 -23.71 -20.60 11.45
C LEU A 62 -24.27 -21.82 12.17
N ARG A 63 -24.15 -21.91 13.49
CA ARG A 63 -24.72 -22.99 14.31
C ARG A 63 -26.10 -22.69 14.88
N GLN A 64 -26.61 -21.47 14.64
CA GLN A 64 -27.94 -21.09 15.14
C GLN A 64 -29.03 -21.82 14.35
N ARG A 65 -30.01 -22.36 15.10
CA ARG A 65 -31.12 -23.13 14.54
C ARG A 65 -32.41 -22.78 15.27
N VAL A 66 -33.48 -22.71 14.52
CA VAL A 66 -34.84 -22.72 15.05
C VAL A 66 -35.55 -23.93 14.49
N PHE A 67 -36.39 -24.55 15.27
CA PHE A 67 -37.20 -25.69 14.86
C PHE A 67 -38.59 -25.18 14.49
N VAL A 68 -39.02 -25.48 13.27
CA VAL A 68 -40.31 -25.06 12.73
C VAL A 68 -41.12 -26.30 12.33
N GLY A 69 -42.36 -26.32 12.72
CA GLY A 69 -43.32 -27.43 12.52
C GLY A 69 -43.93 -27.88 13.83
N GLU A 70 -45.08 -28.47 13.77
CA GLU A 70 -45.74 -29.11 14.90
C GLU A 70 -45.49 -30.62 14.82
N ASP A 71 -44.98 -31.20 15.95
CA ASP A 71 -44.81 -32.66 16.05
C ASP A 71 -46.16 -33.35 15.89
N GLY A 72 -46.25 -34.26 14.92
CA GLY A 72 -47.46 -35.02 14.68
C GLY A 72 -48.53 -34.33 13.80
N ALA A 73 -48.28 -33.11 13.28
CA ALA A 73 -49.17 -32.48 12.30
C ALA A 73 -49.23 -33.30 11.02
N LEU A 74 -50.46 -33.70 10.61
CA LEU A 74 -50.69 -34.44 9.37
C LEU A 74 -50.80 -33.48 8.18
N VAL A 75 -49.90 -33.58 7.23
CA VAL A 75 -49.90 -32.81 5.97
C VAL A 75 -50.14 -33.77 4.81
N ARG A 76 -50.97 -33.32 3.86
CA ARG A 76 -51.24 -34.08 2.64
C ARG A 76 -50.11 -33.84 1.65
N ASP A 77 -49.41 -34.90 1.26
CA ASP A 77 -48.38 -34.89 0.23
C ASP A 77 -49.02 -34.51 -1.12
N ALA A 78 -48.48 -33.49 -1.81
CA ALA A 78 -49.05 -32.93 -3.03
C ALA A 78 -48.94 -33.88 -4.23
N ASP A 79 -47.95 -34.78 -4.23
CA ASP A 79 -47.66 -35.67 -5.35
C ASP A 79 -48.42 -37.01 -5.21
N THR A 80 -48.56 -37.50 -4.01
CA THR A 80 -49.17 -38.82 -3.74
C THR A 80 -50.55 -38.73 -3.13
N GLY A 81 -50.97 -37.56 -2.62
CA GLY A 81 -52.27 -37.37 -1.96
C GLY A 81 -52.41 -38.05 -0.60
N LEU A 82 -51.34 -38.71 -0.11
CA LEU A 82 -51.33 -39.42 1.16
C LEU A 82 -51.05 -38.47 2.33
N LEU A 83 -51.61 -38.80 3.51
CA LEU A 83 -51.29 -38.11 4.75
C LEU A 83 -49.91 -38.54 5.26
N ARG A 84 -49.09 -37.58 5.55
CA ARG A 84 -47.75 -37.77 6.11
C ARG A 84 -47.62 -36.91 7.36
N GLU A 85 -47.03 -37.45 8.42
CA GLU A 85 -46.64 -36.62 9.56
C GLU A 85 -45.58 -35.59 9.14
N GLN A 86 -45.88 -34.35 9.47
CA GLN A 86 -44.93 -33.25 9.26
C GLN A 86 -43.95 -33.29 10.47
N GLY A 87 -42.74 -33.74 10.22
CA GLY A 87 -41.64 -33.63 11.20
C GLY A 87 -41.18 -32.19 11.38
N VAL A 88 -40.69 -31.92 12.59
CA VAL A 88 -40.02 -30.65 12.88
C VAL A 88 -38.75 -30.50 12.04
N THR A 89 -38.63 -29.40 11.32
CA THR A 89 -37.47 -29.10 10.48
C THR A 89 -36.61 -27.99 11.10
N ALA A 90 -35.31 -28.20 11.12
CA ALA A 90 -34.37 -27.16 11.52
C ALA A 90 -34.22 -26.12 10.41
N GLN A 91 -34.30 -24.84 10.77
CA GLN A 91 -34.12 -23.72 9.85
C GLN A 91 -33.13 -22.72 10.44
N PHE A 92 -32.37 -22.05 9.56
CA PHE A 92 -31.47 -20.98 9.97
C PHE A 92 -32.27 -19.71 10.26
N PRO A 93 -32.20 -19.14 11.49
CA PRO A 93 -33.07 -18.04 11.89
C PRO A 93 -32.70 -16.74 11.19
N GLN A 94 -33.72 -15.94 10.86
CA GLN A 94 -33.54 -14.67 10.13
C GLN A 94 -32.60 -13.68 10.83
N TRP A 95 -32.64 -13.61 12.18
CA TRP A 95 -31.73 -12.76 12.93
C TRP A 95 -30.27 -13.17 12.77
N ALA A 96 -29.97 -14.48 12.74
CA ALA A 96 -28.63 -14.99 12.54
C ALA A 96 -28.15 -14.73 11.09
N PHE A 97 -29.07 -14.78 10.11
CA PHE A 97 -28.78 -14.40 8.74
C PHE A 97 -28.37 -12.91 8.63
N ILE A 98 -29.14 -12.01 9.26
CA ILE A 98 -28.79 -10.58 9.30
C ILE A 98 -27.45 -10.37 10.00
N THR A 99 -27.25 -11.03 11.15
CA THR A 99 -25.98 -10.97 11.89
C THR A 99 -24.81 -11.45 11.02
N LEU A 100 -24.97 -12.51 10.24
CA LEU A 100 -23.97 -13.01 9.30
C LEU A 100 -23.60 -11.96 8.24
N LEU A 101 -24.59 -11.30 7.65
CA LEU A 101 -24.34 -10.24 6.65
C LEU A 101 -23.60 -9.05 7.27
N VAL A 102 -24.00 -8.60 8.45
CA VAL A 102 -23.30 -7.53 9.19
C VAL A 102 -21.86 -7.96 9.51
N LEU A 103 -21.67 -9.19 9.92
CA LEU A 103 -20.34 -9.71 10.24
C LEU A 103 -19.42 -9.76 9.03
N LEU A 104 -19.93 -10.15 7.85
CA LEU A 104 -19.19 -10.09 6.58
C LEU A 104 -18.72 -8.66 6.26
N VAL A 105 -19.58 -7.66 6.48
CA VAL A 105 -19.20 -6.24 6.30
C VAL A 105 -18.14 -5.81 7.32
N VAL A 106 -18.24 -6.22 8.57
CA VAL A 106 -17.25 -5.92 9.61
C VAL A 106 -15.89 -6.55 9.26
N ILE A 107 -15.88 -7.81 8.83
CA ILE A 107 -14.66 -8.50 8.38
C ILE A 107 -14.01 -7.74 7.21
N ALA A 108 -14.82 -7.30 6.24
CA ALA A 108 -14.34 -6.52 5.11
C ALA A 108 -13.71 -5.18 5.56
N ALA A 109 -14.39 -4.44 6.41
CA ALA A 109 -13.90 -3.16 6.93
C ALA A 109 -12.57 -3.31 7.67
N LEU A 110 -12.45 -4.31 8.54
CA LEU A 110 -11.22 -4.60 9.29
C LEU A 110 -10.08 -5.02 8.35
N SER A 111 -10.35 -5.94 7.42
CA SER A 111 -9.36 -6.44 6.46
C SER A 111 -8.84 -5.34 5.53
N ILE A 112 -9.74 -4.51 4.98
CA ILE A 112 -9.38 -3.41 4.09
C ILE A 112 -8.59 -2.34 4.84
N THR A 113 -9.04 -1.93 6.02
CA THR A 113 -8.34 -0.92 6.84
C THR A 113 -6.94 -1.40 7.21
N GLY A 114 -6.80 -2.66 7.64
CA GLY A 114 -5.51 -3.28 7.90
C GLY A 114 -4.60 -3.25 6.67
N SER A 115 -5.14 -3.60 5.49
CA SER A 115 -4.38 -3.58 4.23
C SER A 115 -3.93 -2.18 3.82
N VAL A 116 -4.76 -1.15 4.02
CA VAL A 116 -4.39 0.25 3.75
C VAL A 116 -3.24 0.70 4.66
N LEU A 117 -3.30 0.39 5.95
CA LEU A 117 -2.22 0.72 6.89
C LEU A 117 -0.93 -0.04 6.57
N TRP A 118 -1.04 -1.30 6.19
CA TRP A 118 0.09 -2.12 5.77
C TRP A 118 0.78 -1.54 4.53
N LYS A 119 0.02 -1.09 3.53
CA LYS A 119 0.55 -0.40 2.35
C LYS A 119 1.25 0.92 2.70
N LYS A 120 0.71 1.69 3.65
CA LYS A 120 1.38 2.89 4.16
C LYS A 120 2.72 2.55 4.81
N ALA A 121 2.76 1.51 5.64
CA ALA A 121 4.01 1.02 6.23
C ALA A 121 5.04 0.61 5.17
N ASN A 122 4.60 -0.09 4.12
CA ASN A 122 5.49 -0.54 3.05
C ASN A 122 6.05 0.62 2.20
N ARG A 123 5.36 1.75 2.11
CA ARG A 123 5.90 2.95 1.48
C ARG A 123 6.98 3.62 2.32
N LEU A 124 6.80 3.65 3.65
CA LEU A 124 7.76 4.25 4.57
C LEU A 124 9.01 3.39 4.77
N ASP A 125 8.89 2.06 4.68
CA ASP A 125 9.99 1.11 4.88
C ASP A 125 9.78 -0.08 3.92
N PRO A 126 10.12 0.09 2.63
CA PRO A 126 9.93 -0.93 1.61
C PRO A 126 10.95 -2.06 1.73
N ALA A 127 10.61 -3.23 1.21
CA ALA A 127 11.54 -4.33 1.04
C ALA A 127 12.43 -4.10 -0.19
N ARG A 128 13.61 -4.71 -0.18
CA ARG A 128 14.46 -4.85 -1.38
C ARG A 128 13.85 -5.87 -2.33
N LYS A 129 13.88 -5.60 -3.63
CA LYS A 129 13.44 -6.58 -4.65
C LYS A 129 14.37 -7.81 -4.70
N SER A 130 15.65 -7.63 -4.38
CA SER A 130 16.62 -8.71 -4.24
C SER A 130 16.21 -9.73 -3.16
N ASP A 131 15.51 -9.31 -2.09
CA ASP A 131 14.86 -10.20 -1.11
C ASP A 131 13.45 -10.57 -1.59
N THR A 132 13.39 -11.44 -2.58
CA THR A 132 12.15 -11.84 -3.28
C THR A 132 11.05 -12.31 -2.33
N VAL A 133 11.40 -13.10 -1.30
CA VAL A 133 10.40 -13.64 -0.35
C VAL A 133 9.80 -12.53 0.50
N ARG A 134 10.64 -11.70 1.10
CA ARG A 134 10.20 -10.57 1.92
C ARG A 134 9.41 -9.57 1.08
N PHE A 135 9.88 -9.26 -0.12
CA PHE A 135 9.21 -8.37 -1.06
C PHE A 135 7.83 -8.88 -1.44
N PHE A 136 7.70 -10.16 -1.81
CA PHE A 136 6.42 -10.78 -2.15
C PHE A 136 5.45 -10.77 -0.96
N VAL A 137 5.87 -11.30 0.18
CA VAL A 137 5.02 -11.38 1.38
C VAL A 137 4.58 -9.98 1.80
N GLN A 138 5.50 -9.02 1.86
CA GLN A 138 5.21 -7.66 2.28
C GLN A 138 4.16 -6.98 1.39
N ASN A 139 4.11 -7.28 0.10
CA ASN A 139 3.22 -6.64 -0.85
C ASN A 139 1.93 -7.41 -1.14
N GLN A 140 1.86 -8.70 -0.81
CA GLN A 140 0.67 -9.55 -1.03
C GLN A 140 -0.05 -9.95 0.26
N LEU A 141 0.51 -9.64 1.43
CA LEU A 141 -0.04 -10.09 2.72
C LEU A 141 -1.49 -9.66 2.93
N GLY A 142 -1.87 -8.45 2.50
CA GLY A 142 -3.26 -7.97 2.60
C GLY A 142 -4.26 -8.84 1.81
N ALA A 143 -3.88 -9.27 0.60
CA ALA A 143 -4.71 -10.18 -0.21
C ALA A 143 -4.77 -11.58 0.40
N ILE A 144 -3.65 -12.09 0.91
CA ILE A 144 -3.58 -13.40 1.57
C ILE A 144 -4.51 -13.42 2.80
N ILE A 145 -4.45 -12.38 3.62
CA ILE A 145 -5.32 -12.26 4.80
C ILE A 145 -6.79 -12.13 4.39
N ALA A 146 -7.12 -11.41 3.33
CA ALA A 146 -8.49 -11.34 2.84
C ALA A 146 -9.04 -12.74 2.46
N VAL A 147 -8.24 -13.57 1.79
CA VAL A 147 -8.62 -14.95 1.48
C VAL A 147 -8.85 -15.76 2.75
N ILE A 148 -7.94 -15.71 3.72
CA ILE A 148 -8.04 -16.43 4.99
C ILE A 148 -9.27 -15.99 5.78
N ALA A 149 -9.59 -14.68 5.82
CA ALA A 149 -10.69 -14.13 6.62
C ALA A 149 -12.08 -14.31 6.00
N PHE A 150 -12.19 -14.76 4.76
CA PHE A 150 -13.50 -14.90 4.09
C PHE A 150 -13.77 -16.31 3.60
N LEU A 151 -12.77 -17.00 3.04
CA LEU A 151 -12.98 -18.23 2.30
C LEU A 151 -13.60 -19.35 3.15
N PRO A 152 -13.14 -19.64 4.39
CA PRO A 152 -13.74 -20.68 5.22
C PRO A 152 -15.19 -20.39 5.54
N LEU A 153 -15.53 -19.14 5.90
CA LEU A 153 -16.90 -18.74 6.19
C LEU A 153 -17.83 -18.88 4.98
N ILE A 154 -17.38 -18.42 3.81
CA ILE A 154 -18.16 -18.54 2.55
C ILE A 154 -18.42 -20.01 2.21
N ILE A 155 -17.40 -20.87 2.30
CA ILE A 155 -17.55 -22.31 2.05
C ILE A 155 -18.60 -22.90 3.00
N LEU A 156 -18.53 -22.59 4.29
CA LEU A 156 -19.44 -23.11 5.30
C LEU A 156 -20.87 -22.59 5.15
N VAL A 157 -21.06 -21.36 4.64
CA VAL A 157 -22.40 -20.84 4.25
C VAL A 157 -23.04 -21.75 3.19
N PHE A 158 -22.31 -22.11 2.14
CA PHE A 158 -22.85 -23.01 1.10
C PHE A 158 -23.09 -24.43 1.61
N LEU A 159 -22.28 -24.91 2.54
CA LEU A 159 -22.44 -26.25 3.13
C LEU A 159 -23.49 -26.31 4.25
N ASN A 160 -23.97 -25.17 4.76
CA ASN A 160 -24.98 -25.13 5.84
C ASN A 160 -26.31 -25.74 5.34
N LYS A 161 -26.83 -26.74 6.04
CA LYS A 161 -28.05 -27.46 5.64
C LYS A 161 -29.34 -26.75 6.07
N ASP A 162 -29.25 -25.91 7.09
CA ASP A 162 -30.38 -25.25 7.73
C ASP A 162 -30.74 -23.90 7.06
N MET A 163 -29.83 -23.36 6.22
CA MET A 163 -30.07 -22.16 5.42
C MET A 163 -30.89 -22.50 4.16
N ASP A 164 -31.88 -21.67 3.87
CA ASP A 164 -32.64 -21.78 2.60
C ASP A 164 -31.79 -21.32 1.39
N LYS A 165 -32.27 -21.61 0.18
CA LYS A 165 -31.56 -21.26 -1.07
C LYS A 165 -31.36 -19.76 -1.23
N GLY A 166 -32.35 -18.94 -0.82
CA GLY A 166 -32.24 -17.47 -0.89
C GLY A 166 -31.17 -16.92 0.03
N GLN A 167 -31.16 -17.36 1.28
CA GLN A 167 -30.15 -16.98 2.28
C GLN A 167 -28.74 -17.35 1.80
N LYS A 168 -28.51 -18.58 1.30
CA LYS A 168 -27.22 -19.01 0.76
C LYS A 168 -26.77 -18.16 -0.42
N THR A 169 -27.69 -17.88 -1.34
CA THR A 169 -27.39 -17.09 -2.54
C THR A 169 -26.99 -15.67 -2.15
N ILE A 170 -27.75 -15.00 -1.27
CA ILE A 170 -27.45 -13.63 -0.84
C ILE A 170 -26.13 -13.57 -0.06
N ALA A 171 -25.96 -14.44 0.96
CA ALA A 171 -24.75 -14.46 1.76
C ALA A 171 -23.51 -14.84 0.93
N GLY A 172 -23.67 -15.76 -0.03
CA GLY A 172 -22.61 -16.15 -0.96
C GLY A 172 -22.18 -15.00 -1.88
N ILE A 173 -23.12 -14.31 -2.52
CA ILE A 173 -22.84 -13.17 -3.40
C ILE A 173 -22.17 -12.04 -2.60
N VAL A 174 -22.74 -11.66 -1.44
CA VAL A 174 -22.18 -10.61 -0.58
C VAL A 174 -20.78 -11.00 -0.11
N GLY A 175 -20.60 -12.23 0.39
CA GLY A 175 -19.32 -12.71 0.88
C GLY A 175 -18.24 -12.71 -0.21
N ILE A 176 -18.55 -13.23 -1.41
CA ILE A 176 -17.62 -13.27 -2.55
C ILE A 176 -17.27 -11.86 -3.01
N ALA A 177 -18.26 -10.96 -3.12
CA ALA A 177 -18.02 -9.58 -3.54
C ALA A 177 -17.11 -8.82 -2.55
N LEU A 178 -17.37 -8.96 -1.26
CA LEU A 178 -16.56 -8.34 -0.21
C LEU A 178 -15.13 -8.95 -0.14
N ALA A 179 -15.02 -10.27 -0.29
CA ALA A 179 -13.73 -10.95 -0.35
C ALA A 179 -12.90 -10.49 -1.56
N ALA A 180 -13.51 -10.41 -2.73
CA ALA A 180 -12.86 -9.92 -3.94
C ALA A 180 -12.42 -8.45 -3.79
N LEU A 181 -13.26 -7.59 -3.24
CA LEU A 181 -12.94 -6.20 -2.95
C LEU A 181 -11.76 -6.10 -1.97
N ALA A 182 -11.79 -6.85 -0.88
CA ALA A 182 -10.73 -6.86 0.11
C ALA A 182 -9.40 -7.38 -0.48
N ALA A 183 -9.44 -8.42 -1.32
CA ALA A 183 -8.26 -8.96 -1.99
C ALA A 183 -7.65 -7.95 -2.99
N VAL A 184 -8.48 -7.32 -3.83
CA VAL A 184 -8.02 -6.28 -4.78
C VAL A 184 -7.42 -5.09 -4.04
N LEU A 185 -8.10 -4.58 -3.02
CA LEU A 185 -7.58 -3.50 -2.18
C LEU A 185 -6.39 -3.95 -1.31
N GLY A 186 -6.24 -5.23 -1.03
CA GLY A 186 -5.12 -5.82 -0.31
C GLY A 186 -3.85 -5.99 -1.16
N THR A 187 -3.99 -6.15 -2.48
CA THR A 187 -2.88 -6.31 -3.43
C THR A 187 -2.22 -4.98 -3.75
N THR A 188 -0.91 -4.93 -3.85
CA THR A 188 -0.15 -3.79 -4.38
C THR A 188 0.41 -4.17 -5.74
N LEU A 189 -0.10 -3.54 -6.82
CA LEU A 189 0.27 -3.88 -8.21
C LEU A 189 1.65 -3.34 -8.58
N ASN A 190 2.01 -2.15 -8.10
CA ASN A 190 3.34 -1.55 -8.28
C ASN A 190 3.89 -1.13 -6.91
N PRO A 191 4.47 -2.08 -6.16
CA PRO A 191 4.98 -1.82 -4.83
C PRO A 191 6.27 -1.03 -4.88
N PRO A 192 6.45 -0.04 -3.99
CA PRO A 192 7.73 0.65 -3.84
C PRO A 192 8.81 -0.34 -3.38
N SER A 193 10.05 -0.05 -3.76
CA SER A 193 11.22 -0.83 -3.35
C SER A 193 12.38 0.08 -2.94
N VAL A 194 13.32 -0.48 -2.21
CA VAL A 194 14.56 0.24 -1.86
C VAL A 194 15.31 0.64 -3.13
N GLU A 195 15.35 -0.22 -4.14
CA GLU A 195 16.04 0.05 -5.41
C GLU A 195 15.41 1.22 -6.16
N GLN A 196 14.08 1.35 -6.17
CA GLN A 196 13.40 2.50 -6.76
C GLN A 196 13.77 3.80 -6.05
N TYR A 197 13.71 3.81 -4.72
CA TYR A 197 14.03 5.01 -3.95
C TYR A 197 15.52 5.35 -4.02
N THR A 198 16.39 4.35 -4.13
CA THR A 198 17.82 4.55 -4.38
C THR A 198 18.08 5.21 -5.73
N ALA A 199 17.38 4.78 -6.77
CA ALA A 199 17.52 5.38 -8.10
C ALA A 199 17.03 6.84 -8.12
N ASP A 200 15.87 7.11 -7.49
CA ASP A 200 15.35 8.48 -7.37
C ASP A 200 16.32 9.39 -6.59
N GLN A 201 16.86 8.91 -5.46
CA GLN A 201 17.86 9.64 -4.66
C GLN A 201 19.17 9.86 -5.43
N SER A 202 19.63 8.82 -6.12
CA SER A 202 20.84 8.91 -6.94
C SER A 202 20.69 9.92 -8.06
N ALA A 203 19.52 9.96 -8.73
CA ALA A 203 19.22 10.96 -9.74
C ALA A 203 19.26 12.39 -9.15
N VAL A 204 18.65 12.60 -7.98
CA VAL A 204 18.67 13.90 -7.30
C VAL A 204 20.10 14.34 -7.00
N ILE A 205 20.93 13.46 -6.42
CA ILE A 205 22.33 13.78 -6.09
C ILE A 205 23.13 14.08 -7.36
N GLN A 206 22.92 13.32 -8.45
CA GLN A 206 23.63 13.55 -9.70
C GLN A 206 23.21 14.85 -10.41
N LEU A 207 21.95 15.30 -10.21
CA LEU A 207 21.43 16.51 -10.82
C LEU A 207 21.68 17.77 -9.99
N LEU A 208 21.74 17.67 -8.66
CA LEU A 208 21.82 18.82 -7.74
C LEU A 208 23.09 18.85 -6.89
N GLY A 209 23.91 17.80 -6.91
CA GLY A 209 25.10 17.65 -6.07
C GLY A 209 24.82 17.24 -4.63
N GLN A 210 23.57 17.19 -4.21
CA GLN A 210 23.15 16.86 -2.85
C GLN A 210 21.77 16.23 -2.83
N ASP A 211 21.44 15.48 -1.76
CA ASP A 211 20.10 14.92 -1.54
C ASP A 211 19.17 16.00 -0.94
N GLU A 212 18.74 16.94 -1.78
CA GLU A 212 17.82 18.00 -1.39
C GLU A 212 16.72 18.14 -2.44
N VAL A 213 15.46 18.05 -2.00
CA VAL A 213 14.27 18.11 -2.86
C VAL A 213 13.21 18.99 -2.22
N VAL A 214 12.25 19.44 -3.02
CA VAL A 214 11.14 20.26 -2.56
C VAL A 214 9.81 19.57 -2.81
N TRP A 215 8.83 19.82 -1.94
CA TRP A 215 7.47 19.29 -2.09
C TRP A 215 6.44 20.19 -1.42
N VAL A 216 5.16 19.95 -1.76
CA VAL A 216 4.00 20.57 -1.12
C VAL A 216 3.06 19.50 -0.58
N ASP A 217 2.24 19.80 0.40
CA ASP A 217 1.38 18.79 1.06
C ASP A 217 0.45 18.06 0.09
N GLY A 218 -0.07 18.73 -0.95
CA GLY A 218 -1.07 18.17 -1.87
C GLY A 218 -0.57 17.23 -2.96
N GLY A 219 0.72 17.26 -3.34
CA GLY A 219 1.28 16.48 -4.46
C GLY A 219 1.70 15.06 -4.08
N ALA A 220 1.82 14.18 -5.06
CA ALA A 220 2.33 12.82 -4.89
C ALA A 220 3.83 12.68 -5.22
N VAL A 221 4.43 13.69 -5.82
CA VAL A 221 5.84 13.71 -6.23
C VAL A 221 6.60 14.78 -5.48
N TYR A 222 7.91 14.65 -5.44
CA TYR A 222 8.82 15.70 -5.04
C TYR A 222 9.59 16.22 -6.25
N HIS A 223 10.09 17.43 -6.16
CA HIS A 223 10.62 18.25 -7.24
C HIS A 223 12.08 18.59 -6.98
N VAL A 224 12.82 18.92 -8.04
CA VAL A 224 14.25 19.30 -7.94
C VAL A 224 14.44 20.77 -7.59
N CYS A 225 13.39 21.60 -7.74
CA CYS A 225 13.40 23.00 -7.33
C CYS A 225 11.99 23.51 -7.03
N ASP A 226 11.84 24.73 -6.54
CA ASP A 226 10.59 25.33 -6.07
C ASP A 226 9.88 26.25 -7.08
N GLU A 227 10.59 26.74 -8.09
CA GLU A 227 10.03 27.61 -9.13
C GLU A 227 9.34 26.81 -10.25
N VAL A 228 8.51 25.83 -9.89
CA VAL A 228 7.85 24.95 -10.86
C VAL A 228 6.36 25.22 -10.97
N SER A 229 5.84 25.17 -12.19
CA SER A 229 4.42 25.40 -12.46
C SER A 229 3.46 24.38 -11.80
N ALA A 230 3.98 23.23 -11.40
CA ALA A 230 3.23 22.19 -10.66
C ALA A 230 2.93 22.61 -9.22
N ILE A 231 3.69 23.54 -8.64
CA ILE A 231 3.48 24.07 -7.30
C ILE A 231 2.53 25.28 -7.39
N GLN A 232 1.33 25.13 -6.83
CA GLN A 232 0.35 26.21 -6.85
C GLN A 232 0.82 27.40 -6.01
N THR A 233 0.60 28.61 -6.52
CA THR A 233 0.90 29.85 -5.81
C THR A 233 0.21 29.87 -4.44
N GLY A 234 0.97 30.08 -3.37
CA GLY A 234 0.49 30.10 -1.99
C GLY A 234 0.51 28.75 -1.27
N SER A 235 0.98 27.68 -1.89
CA SER A 235 1.26 26.42 -1.20
C SER A 235 2.47 26.58 -0.29
N GLU A 236 2.43 25.95 0.88
CA GLU A 236 3.60 25.85 1.76
C GLU A 236 4.61 24.88 1.15
N ILE A 237 5.75 25.41 0.75
CA ILE A 237 6.84 24.63 0.18
C ILE A 237 7.71 24.11 1.32
N ARG A 238 8.01 22.81 1.28
CA ARG A 238 8.92 22.14 2.21
C ARG A 238 10.14 21.67 1.45
N THR A 239 11.28 21.74 2.11
CA THR A 239 12.58 21.32 1.58
C THR A 239 13.19 20.30 2.53
N GLY A 240 13.88 19.31 1.99
CA GLY A 240 14.57 18.27 2.75
C GLY A 240 15.09 17.16 1.84
N THR A 241 15.50 16.06 2.45
CA THR A 241 16.02 14.89 1.75
C THR A 241 14.91 14.10 1.04
N THR A 242 15.30 13.25 0.08
CA THR A 242 14.36 12.29 -0.56
C THR A 242 13.67 11.39 0.47
N ALA A 243 14.37 11.02 1.56
CA ALA A 243 13.80 10.21 2.64
C ALA A 243 12.71 10.97 3.41
N GLU A 244 12.92 12.26 3.70
CA GLU A 244 11.92 13.12 4.36
C GLU A 244 10.72 13.40 3.46
N ALA A 245 10.94 13.57 2.16
CA ALA A 245 9.84 13.70 1.19
C ALA A 245 8.96 12.44 1.16
N ILE A 246 9.57 11.25 1.19
CA ILE A 246 8.84 9.98 1.25
C ILE A 246 8.11 9.83 2.58
N GLU A 247 8.71 10.24 3.71
CA GLU A 247 8.05 10.29 5.01
C GLU A 247 6.83 11.22 5.01
N ALA A 248 6.94 12.37 4.33
CA ALA A 248 5.84 13.31 4.11
C ALA A 248 4.75 12.78 3.14
N GLY A 249 4.89 11.54 2.67
CA GLY A 249 3.90 10.86 1.83
C GLY A 249 4.12 11.00 0.32
N LYS A 250 5.25 11.54 -0.11
CA LYS A 250 5.62 11.55 -1.52
C LYS A 250 6.03 10.13 -1.94
N ILE A 251 5.89 9.81 -3.23
CA ILE A 251 6.08 8.44 -3.69
C ILE A 251 7.24 8.28 -4.69
N ARG A 252 7.71 9.37 -5.28
CA ARG A 252 8.76 9.35 -6.32
C ARG A 252 9.24 10.75 -6.70
N LEU A 253 10.39 10.79 -7.33
CA LEU A 253 10.87 11.98 -8.05
C LEU A 253 9.95 12.30 -9.25
N THR A 254 9.77 13.58 -9.53
CA THR A 254 9.13 14.04 -10.77
C THR A 254 9.87 13.52 -12.02
N LEU A 255 9.11 13.19 -13.06
CA LEU A 255 9.69 12.87 -14.37
C LEU A 255 9.87 14.14 -15.25
N GLN A 256 9.51 15.31 -14.73
CA GLN A 256 9.64 16.59 -15.41
C GLN A 256 10.86 17.38 -14.92
N PHE A 257 11.83 16.71 -14.31
CA PHE A 257 13.01 17.35 -13.71
C PHE A 257 13.76 18.27 -14.71
N ALA A 258 13.85 17.92 -15.99
CA ALA A 258 14.51 18.75 -17.00
C ALA A 258 13.79 20.09 -17.23
N SER A 259 12.47 20.13 -17.20
CA SER A 259 11.71 21.38 -17.27
C SER A 259 11.81 22.19 -15.99
N GLU A 260 11.91 21.52 -14.85
CA GLU A 260 12.08 22.14 -13.54
C GLU A 260 13.48 22.78 -13.40
N LEU A 261 14.54 22.06 -13.80
CA LEU A 261 15.90 22.62 -13.85
C LEU A 261 15.96 23.89 -14.68
N ARG A 262 15.33 23.88 -15.90
CA ARG A 262 15.25 25.08 -16.74
C ARG A 262 14.50 26.24 -16.08
N ALA A 263 13.42 25.95 -15.35
CA ALA A 263 12.64 26.97 -14.65
C ALA A 263 13.42 27.63 -13.51
N CYS A 264 14.37 26.90 -12.92
CA CYS A 264 15.21 27.39 -11.84
C CYS A 264 16.61 27.85 -12.29
N ASP A 265 16.79 28.13 -13.58
CA ASP A 265 18.06 28.55 -14.18
C ASP A 265 19.24 27.59 -13.86
N LEU A 266 18.95 26.28 -13.72
CA LEU A 266 19.93 25.23 -13.52
C LEU A 266 20.29 24.55 -14.84
N ALA A 267 21.50 24.05 -14.96
CA ALA A 267 21.95 23.30 -16.12
C ALA A 267 21.13 22.01 -16.30
N VAL A 268 20.86 21.62 -17.54
CA VAL A 268 20.13 20.41 -17.87
C VAL A 268 21.05 19.46 -18.62
N PRO A 269 21.10 18.18 -18.23
CA PRO A 269 21.89 17.18 -18.93
C PRO A 269 21.44 17.03 -20.39
N GLU A 270 22.40 16.81 -21.33
CA GLU A 270 22.09 16.57 -22.75
C GLU A 270 21.29 15.26 -22.96
N ASN A 271 21.44 14.29 -22.05
CA ASN A 271 20.74 13.00 -22.07
C ASN A 271 19.52 12.95 -21.15
N ASP A 272 18.84 14.09 -20.91
CA ASP A 272 17.67 14.22 -20.01
C ASP A 272 16.51 13.26 -20.39
N GLU A 273 16.30 13.01 -21.70
CA GLU A 273 15.30 12.06 -22.18
C GLU A 273 15.64 10.61 -21.79
N GLU A 274 16.92 10.23 -21.85
CA GLU A 274 17.38 8.89 -21.50
C GLU A 274 17.25 8.67 -19.96
N ILE A 275 17.67 9.65 -19.17
CA ILE A 275 17.49 9.63 -17.71
C ILE A 275 15.99 9.51 -17.34
N THR A 276 15.13 10.32 -18.01
CA THR A 276 13.68 10.27 -17.79
C THR A 276 13.10 8.90 -18.14
N ALA A 277 13.53 8.30 -19.25
CA ALA A 277 13.08 6.97 -19.67
C ALA A 277 13.50 5.89 -18.65
N ALA A 278 14.74 5.94 -18.18
CA ALA A 278 15.25 5.02 -17.16
C ALA A 278 14.51 5.17 -15.82
N LEU A 279 14.34 6.40 -15.32
CA LEU A 279 13.56 6.66 -14.09
C LEU A 279 12.13 6.16 -14.22
N LYS A 280 11.48 6.41 -15.35
CA LYS A 280 10.12 5.93 -15.62
C LYS A 280 10.05 4.39 -15.58
N ALA A 281 11.01 3.71 -16.17
CA ALA A 281 11.09 2.25 -16.17
C ALA A 281 11.32 1.69 -14.75
N ILE A 282 12.24 2.28 -14.00
CA ILE A 282 12.54 1.91 -12.61
C ILE A 282 11.32 2.15 -11.71
N GLN A 283 10.67 3.32 -11.84
CA GLN A 283 9.45 3.68 -11.11
C GLN A 283 8.25 2.78 -11.48
N ALA A 284 8.24 2.23 -12.71
CA ALA A 284 7.28 1.21 -13.15
C ALA A 284 7.63 -0.21 -12.66
N GLY A 285 8.75 -0.38 -11.97
CA GLY A 285 9.13 -1.64 -11.36
C GLY A 285 10.12 -2.49 -12.16
N GLN A 286 10.68 -2.00 -13.25
CA GLN A 286 11.71 -2.72 -14.00
C GLN A 286 13.03 -2.72 -13.22
N VAL A 287 13.53 -3.91 -12.84
CA VAL A 287 14.69 -4.07 -11.94
C VAL A 287 16.05 -4.00 -12.66
N ASP A 288 16.07 -4.33 -13.95
CA ASP A 288 17.31 -4.44 -14.73
C ASP A 288 17.66 -3.14 -15.47
N THR A 289 16.91 -2.07 -15.20
CA THR A 289 17.16 -0.76 -15.82
C THR A 289 18.24 -0.04 -15.03
N LEU A 290 19.35 0.27 -15.71
CA LEU A 290 20.41 1.13 -15.15
C LEU A 290 19.99 2.59 -15.30
N LEU A 291 20.26 3.40 -14.28
CA LEU A 291 20.14 4.84 -14.33
C LEU A 291 21.40 5.38 -15.02
N PRO A 292 21.28 6.03 -16.22
CA PRO A 292 22.43 6.61 -16.87
C PRO A 292 22.97 7.82 -16.10
N ALA A 293 24.27 8.01 -16.13
CA ALA A 293 24.88 9.22 -15.59
C ALA A 293 24.50 10.45 -16.45
N PRO A 294 24.30 11.64 -15.84
CA PRO A 294 24.06 12.88 -16.58
C PRO A 294 25.26 13.23 -17.45
N VAL A 295 25.02 13.63 -18.70
CA VAL A 295 26.00 14.16 -19.63
C VAL A 295 25.80 15.69 -19.70
N TRP A 296 26.82 16.45 -19.31
CA TRP A 296 26.74 17.91 -19.27
C TRP A 296 27.39 18.52 -20.50
N ALA A 297 26.79 19.57 -21.08
CA ALA A 297 27.33 20.31 -22.22
C ALA A 297 28.67 20.98 -21.85
N ASP A 298 28.74 21.53 -20.65
CA ASP A 298 29.97 22.03 -20.04
C ASP A 298 30.28 21.19 -18.78
N PRO A 299 31.51 20.62 -18.66
CA PRO A 299 31.90 19.90 -17.45
C PRO A 299 31.82 20.74 -16.16
N GLU A 300 31.91 22.08 -16.26
CA GLU A 300 31.77 22.99 -15.11
C GLU A 300 30.34 23.05 -14.57
N ASP A 301 29.35 22.66 -15.37
CA ASP A 301 27.94 22.56 -14.98
C ASP A 301 27.63 21.32 -14.14
N ALA A 302 28.54 20.34 -14.10
CA ALA A 302 28.37 19.14 -13.29
C ALA A 302 28.42 19.49 -11.80
N PRO A 303 27.34 19.25 -11.04
CA PRO A 303 27.27 19.62 -9.62
C PRO A 303 28.19 18.79 -8.73
N ILE A 304 28.61 17.62 -9.20
CA ILE A 304 29.57 16.70 -8.54
C ILE A 304 30.46 16.01 -9.59
N GLU A 305 31.70 15.70 -9.21
CA GLU A 305 32.52 14.77 -9.98
C GLU A 305 32.08 13.32 -9.67
N ILE A 306 31.75 12.58 -10.72
CA ILE A 306 31.38 11.15 -10.63
C ILE A 306 32.59 10.34 -11.08
N GLU A 307 33.22 9.62 -10.14
CA GLU A 307 34.26 8.66 -10.45
C GLU A 307 33.62 7.32 -10.87
N GLU A 308 33.88 6.87 -12.09
CA GLU A 308 33.37 5.58 -12.54
C GLU A 308 34.12 4.44 -11.83
N ALA A 309 33.35 3.47 -11.30
CA ALA A 309 33.96 2.28 -10.74
C ALA A 309 34.78 1.53 -11.82
N PRO A 310 35.97 0.99 -11.51
CA PRO A 310 36.73 0.23 -12.47
C PRO A 310 35.90 -0.96 -12.95
N ALA A 311 35.85 -1.15 -14.28
CA ALA A 311 35.21 -2.30 -14.91
C ALA A 311 35.86 -3.59 -14.38
N GLU A 312 35.06 -4.48 -13.75
CA GLU A 312 35.51 -5.82 -13.33
C GLU A 312 35.70 -6.77 -14.51
#